data_e9d43164d46f00cc394a68d556187990
#
_entry.id   e9d43164d46f00cc394a68d556187990
#
_cell.length_a   1.000
_cell.length_b   1.000
_cell.length_c   1.000
_cell.angle_alpha   90.00
_cell.angle_beta   90.00
_cell.angle_gamma   90.00
#
_symmetry.space_group_name_H-M   'P 1'
#
loop_
_entity.id
_entity.type
_entity.pdbx_description
1 polymer ?
#
loop_
_entity_poly.entity_id
_entity_poly.type
_entity_poly.pdbx_seq_one_letter_code
_entity_poly.pdbx_strand_id
1 'polypeptide(L)'
;MKGYSPSIARAIERLRQDFDQPLRIEQLARELGMSVSVFHHHFKAVTAMSPLQFQKRLRLLEARRLMLGEDLDAASAAYRVGYRDASHFNREYKSLYGVPPMRDVQRLREGALTSAGQ
;
A
#
# COMPACT_ATOMS: atom_id res chain seq x y z
N MET A 1 22.50 13.03 -11.91
CA MET A 1 21.99 12.75 -11.27
C MET A 1 21.81 11.70 -11.03
N LYS A 2 21.79 11.33 -10.46
CA LYS A 2 21.61 10.38 -10.17
C LYS A 2 20.48 10.10 -9.67
N GLY A 3 19.83 10.12 -9.40
CA GLY A 3 18.57 9.83 -8.98
C GLY A 3 17.99 8.75 -9.75
N TYR A 4 16.72 8.57 -9.63
CA TYR A 4 16.04 7.53 -10.34
C TYR A 4 15.47 8.08 -11.63
N SER A 5 15.16 7.16 -12.54
CA SER A 5 14.67 7.56 -13.83
C SER A 5 13.28 8.21 -13.72
N PRO A 6 12.97 9.18 -14.57
CA PRO A 6 11.63 9.76 -14.58
C PRO A 6 10.54 8.74 -14.85
N SER A 7 10.84 7.64 -15.57
CA SER A 7 9.86 6.59 -15.83
C SER A 7 9.43 5.89 -14.55
N ILE A 8 10.37 5.60 -13.65
CA ILE A 8 10.04 4.96 -12.38
C ILE A 8 9.27 5.92 -11.49
N ALA A 9 9.61 7.21 -11.51
CA ALA A 9 8.84 8.20 -10.76
C ALA A 9 7.39 8.24 -11.23
N ARG A 10 7.15 8.15 -12.54
CA ARG A 10 5.79 8.10 -13.08
C ARG A 10 5.07 6.82 -12.67
N ALA A 11 5.78 5.70 -12.62
CA ALA A 11 5.18 4.44 -12.18
C ALA A 11 4.74 4.54 -10.71
N ILE A 12 5.57 5.11 -9.87
CA ILE A 12 5.25 5.30 -8.45
C ILE A 12 4.00 6.17 -8.31
N GLU A 13 3.93 7.25 -9.07
CA GLU A 13 2.79 8.14 -9.01
C GLU A 13 1.50 7.45 -9.49
N ARG A 14 1.60 6.63 -10.56
CA ARG A 14 0.46 5.86 -11.04
C ARG A 14 -0.03 4.89 -9.98
N LEU A 15 0.88 4.22 -9.30
CA LEU A 15 0.50 3.30 -8.24
C LEU A 15 -0.16 4.02 -7.08
N ARG A 16 0.31 5.21 -6.75
CA ARG A 16 -0.30 6.02 -5.70
C ARG A 16 -1.72 6.44 -6.03
N GLN A 17 -1.99 6.69 -7.30
CA GLN A 17 -3.33 7.09 -7.74
C GLN A 17 -4.28 5.92 -7.85
N ASP A 18 -3.78 4.75 -8.28
CA ASP A 18 -4.62 3.63 -8.68
C ASP A 18 -4.43 2.39 -7.80
N PHE A 19 -3.96 2.55 -6.56
CA PHE A 19 -3.66 1.38 -5.73
C PHE A 19 -4.88 0.53 -5.43
N ASP A 20 -6.08 1.09 -5.48
CA ASP A 20 -7.31 0.37 -5.22
C ASP A 20 -7.79 -0.44 -6.44
N GLN A 21 -7.10 -0.32 -7.57
CA GLN A 21 -7.41 -1.05 -8.78
C GLN A 21 -6.45 -2.22 -8.97
N PRO A 22 -6.84 -3.24 -9.77
CA PRO A 22 -5.90 -4.34 -10.05
C PRO A 22 -4.64 -3.82 -10.73
N LEU A 23 -3.50 -4.37 -10.33
CA LEU A 23 -2.23 -3.99 -10.93
C LEU A 23 -2.05 -4.68 -12.27
N ARG A 24 -1.84 -3.88 -13.32
CA ARG A 24 -1.64 -4.38 -14.68
C ARG A 24 -0.19 -4.11 -15.07
N ILE A 25 0.68 -5.03 -14.66
CA ILE A 25 2.13 -4.83 -14.75
C ILE A 25 2.62 -4.74 -16.20
N GLU A 26 2.09 -5.59 -17.08
CA GLU A 26 2.54 -5.57 -18.49
C GLU A 26 2.14 -4.28 -19.18
N GLN A 27 0.93 -3.79 -18.88
CA GLN A 27 0.46 -2.55 -19.45
C GLN A 27 1.29 -1.38 -18.95
N LEU A 28 1.56 -1.34 -17.66
CA LEU A 28 2.35 -0.25 -17.06
C LEU A 28 3.76 -0.23 -17.63
N ALA A 29 4.41 -1.39 -17.72
CA ALA A 29 5.74 -1.47 -18.30
C ALA A 29 5.75 -0.99 -19.74
N ARG A 30 4.75 -1.39 -20.51
CA ARG A 30 4.64 -0.99 -21.93
C ARG A 30 4.49 0.53 -22.05
N GLU A 31 3.67 1.12 -21.21
CA GLU A 31 3.46 2.58 -21.21
C GLU A 31 4.74 3.33 -20.90
N LEU A 32 5.64 2.71 -20.15
CA LEU A 32 6.91 3.32 -19.79
C LEU A 32 8.03 2.96 -20.77
N GLY A 33 7.71 2.19 -21.82
CA GLY A 33 8.69 1.80 -22.81
C GLY A 33 9.69 0.75 -22.32
N MET A 34 9.27 -0.10 -21.38
CA MET A 34 10.13 -1.11 -20.78
C MET A 34 9.54 -2.50 -20.92
N SER A 35 10.41 -3.52 -20.95
CA SER A 35 9.96 -4.88 -20.74
C SER A 35 9.58 -5.05 -19.26
N VAL A 36 8.78 -6.07 -18.96
CA VAL A 36 8.39 -6.35 -17.57
C VAL A 36 9.63 -6.59 -16.70
N SER A 37 10.60 -7.34 -17.24
CA SER A 37 11.81 -7.66 -16.51
C SER A 37 12.62 -6.42 -16.16
N VAL A 38 12.81 -5.53 -17.13
CA VAL A 38 13.53 -4.27 -16.91
C VAL A 38 12.78 -3.39 -15.93
N PHE A 39 11.47 -3.32 -16.07
CA PHE A 39 10.65 -2.52 -15.16
C PHE A 39 10.80 -3.01 -13.71
N HIS A 40 10.68 -4.34 -13.48
CA HIS A 40 10.85 -4.90 -12.15
C HIS A 40 12.22 -4.57 -11.57
N HIS A 41 13.27 -4.71 -12.38
CA HIS A 41 14.62 -4.44 -11.92
C HIS A 41 14.79 -2.98 -11.47
N HIS A 42 14.34 -2.05 -12.30
CA HIS A 42 14.49 -0.63 -12.00
C HIS A 42 13.59 -0.21 -10.83
N PHE A 43 12.37 -0.74 -10.78
CA PHE A 43 11.45 -0.41 -9.71
C PHE A 43 12.01 -0.85 -8.36
N LYS A 44 12.54 -2.06 -8.30
CA LYS A 44 13.12 -2.58 -7.07
C LYS A 44 14.39 -1.82 -6.67
N ALA A 45 15.17 -1.38 -7.65
CA ALA A 45 16.37 -0.60 -7.37
C ALA A 45 16.03 0.73 -6.68
N VAL A 46 14.90 1.33 -7.05
CA VAL A 46 14.48 2.61 -6.47
C VAL A 46 13.73 2.44 -5.15
N THR A 47 12.81 1.46 -5.07
CA THR A 47 11.88 1.35 -3.96
C THR A 47 12.24 0.24 -2.97
N ALA A 48 13.17 -0.64 -3.33
CA ALA A 48 13.50 -1.85 -2.59
C ALA A 48 12.34 -2.85 -2.53
N MET A 49 11.31 -2.65 -3.34
CA MET A 49 10.12 -3.50 -3.38
C MET A 49 9.74 -3.80 -4.82
N SER A 50 9.03 -4.93 -5.02
CA SER A 50 8.38 -5.15 -6.31
C SER A 50 7.18 -4.20 -6.43
N PRO A 51 6.68 -3.96 -7.65
CA PRO A 51 5.47 -3.13 -7.81
C PRO A 51 4.28 -3.66 -7.02
N LEU A 52 4.10 -4.99 -6.97
CA LEU A 52 2.99 -5.57 -6.22
C LEU A 52 3.14 -5.33 -4.72
N GLN A 53 4.34 -5.48 -4.18
CA GLN A 53 4.59 -5.20 -2.76
C GLN A 53 4.34 -3.72 -2.44
N PHE A 54 4.71 -2.84 -3.36
CA PHE A 54 4.49 -1.41 -3.20
C PHE A 54 2.99 -1.10 -3.16
N GLN A 55 2.22 -1.72 -4.07
CA GLN A 55 0.77 -1.55 -4.08
C GLN A 55 0.15 -2.03 -2.76
N LYS A 56 0.57 -3.20 -2.28
CA LYS A 56 0.06 -3.71 -1.01
C LYS A 56 0.32 -2.75 0.14
N ARG A 57 1.51 -2.17 0.19
CA ARG A 57 1.84 -1.20 1.22
C ARG A 57 0.94 0.01 1.17
N LEU A 58 0.67 0.53 -0.02
CA LEU A 58 -0.22 1.67 -0.18
C LEU A 58 -1.63 1.32 0.29
N ARG A 59 -2.13 0.14 -0.07
CA ARG A 59 -3.46 -0.30 0.35
C ARG A 59 -3.57 -0.41 1.86
N LEU A 60 -2.59 -1.05 2.48
CA LEU A 60 -2.64 -1.27 3.92
C LEU A 60 -2.47 0.03 4.69
N LEU A 61 -1.64 0.93 4.21
CA LEU A 61 -1.46 2.23 4.83
C LEU A 61 -2.74 3.06 4.75
N GLU A 62 -3.39 3.07 3.60
CA GLU A 62 -4.65 3.81 3.45
C GLU A 62 -5.77 3.18 4.27
N ALA A 63 -5.84 1.85 4.33
CA ALA A 63 -6.83 1.18 5.18
C ALA A 63 -6.66 1.60 6.64
N ARG A 64 -5.41 1.66 7.10
CA ARG A 64 -5.11 2.10 8.45
C ARG A 64 -5.60 3.53 8.70
N ARG A 65 -5.34 4.41 7.75
CA ARG A 65 -5.79 5.79 7.83
C ARG A 65 -7.32 5.88 7.90
N LEU A 66 -8.02 5.07 7.09
CA LEU A 66 -9.48 5.06 7.07
C LEU A 66 -10.06 4.56 8.39
N MET A 67 -9.46 3.53 8.95
CA MET A 67 -9.94 2.99 10.22
C MET A 67 -9.70 3.96 11.37
N LEU A 68 -8.57 4.67 11.36
CA LEU A 68 -8.23 5.63 12.40
C LEU A 68 -8.99 6.94 12.25
N GLY A 69 -9.03 7.46 11.03
CA GLY A 69 -9.53 8.81 10.80
C GLY A 69 -11.00 8.89 10.45
N GLU A 70 -11.54 7.86 9.78
CA GLU A 70 -12.93 7.85 9.35
C GLU A 70 -13.77 6.79 10.07
N ASP A 71 -13.17 6.13 11.05
CA ASP A 71 -13.87 5.18 11.91
C ASP A 71 -14.49 4.01 11.15
N LEU A 72 -13.92 3.64 10.02
CA LEU A 72 -14.40 2.47 9.27
C LEU A 72 -13.99 1.19 9.97
N ASP A 73 -14.84 0.17 9.86
CA ASP A 73 -14.45 -1.16 10.33
C ASP A 73 -13.46 -1.78 9.34
N ALA A 74 -12.87 -2.90 9.75
CA ALA A 74 -11.82 -3.55 8.95
C ALA A 74 -12.33 -4.03 7.59
N ALA A 75 -13.54 -4.60 7.55
CA ALA A 75 -14.08 -5.13 6.30
C ALA A 75 -14.36 -3.99 5.31
N SER A 76 -14.91 -2.89 5.79
CA SER A 76 -15.18 -1.72 4.95
C SER A 76 -13.88 -1.10 4.45
N ALA A 77 -12.88 -0.98 5.31
CA ALA A 77 -11.58 -0.44 4.93
C ALA A 77 -10.92 -1.32 3.87
N ALA A 78 -10.97 -2.65 4.07
CA ALA A 78 -10.42 -3.61 3.12
C ALA A 78 -11.03 -3.43 1.74
N TYR A 79 -12.35 -3.34 1.68
CA TYR A 79 -13.06 -3.19 0.43
C TYR A 79 -12.68 -1.87 -0.26
N ARG A 80 -12.63 -0.79 0.51
CA ARG A 80 -12.30 0.53 -0.03
C ARG A 80 -10.93 0.61 -0.67
N VAL A 81 -9.97 -0.14 -0.17
CA VAL A 81 -8.61 -0.10 -0.71
C VAL A 81 -8.35 -1.17 -1.76
N GLY A 82 -9.38 -1.94 -2.15
CA GLY A 82 -9.27 -2.85 -3.27
C GLY A 82 -9.20 -4.33 -2.94
N TYR A 83 -9.34 -4.72 -1.69
CA TYR A 83 -9.39 -6.14 -1.34
C TYR A 83 -10.80 -6.67 -1.55
N ARG A 84 -10.89 -7.86 -2.13
CA ARG A 84 -12.18 -8.54 -2.34
C ARG A 84 -12.54 -9.44 -1.17
N ASP A 85 -11.54 -9.82 -0.38
CA ASP A 85 -11.67 -10.83 0.66
C ASP A 85 -11.08 -10.28 1.95
N ALA A 86 -11.91 -10.14 2.97
CA ALA A 86 -11.46 -9.62 4.26
C ALA A 86 -10.41 -10.51 4.92
N SER A 87 -10.49 -11.83 4.71
CA SER A 87 -9.49 -12.75 5.28
C SER A 87 -8.11 -12.50 4.71
N HIS A 88 -8.03 -12.26 3.40
CA HIS A 88 -6.78 -11.93 2.73
C HIS A 88 -6.22 -10.60 3.25
N PHE A 89 -7.08 -9.60 3.38
CA PHE A 89 -6.70 -8.32 3.93
C PHE A 89 -6.15 -8.48 5.36
N ASN A 90 -6.85 -9.23 6.20
CA ASN A 90 -6.43 -9.42 7.58
C ASN A 90 -5.06 -10.08 7.68
N ARG A 91 -4.81 -11.07 6.84
CA ARG A 91 -3.50 -11.75 6.84
C ARG A 91 -2.39 -10.81 6.41
N GLU A 92 -2.62 -10.02 5.36
CA GLU A 92 -1.60 -9.10 4.88
C GLU A 92 -1.37 -7.96 5.85
N TYR A 93 -2.45 -7.47 6.46
CA TYR A 93 -2.33 -6.41 7.46
C TYR A 93 -1.49 -6.88 8.65
N LYS A 94 -1.82 -8.07 9.18
CA LYS A 94 -1.09 -8.62 10.31
C LYS A 94 0.38 -8.87 9.96
N SER A 95 0.64 -9.31 8.73
CA SER A 95 2.01 -9.53 8.28
C SER A 95 2.83 -8.24 8.29
N LEU A 96 2.22 -7.12 7.90
CA LEU A 96 2.93 -5.85 7.86
C LEU A 96 3.04 -5.18 9.23
N TYR A 97 1.94 -5.14 9.97
CA TYR A 97 1.86 -4.38 11.21
C TYR A 97 2.00 -5.22 12.48
N GLY A 98 2.04 -6.53 12.36
CA GLY A 98 2.25 -7.43 13.48
C GLY A 98 1.02 -7.83 14.26
N VAL A 99 -0.11 -7.14 14.06
CA VAL A 99 -1.38 -7.44 14.74
C VAL A 99 -2.54 -7.24 13.78
N PRO A 100 -3.71 -7.86 14.06
CA PRO A 100 -4.89 -7.68 13.20
C PRO A 100 -5.35 -6.22 13.16
N PRO A 101 -6.12 -5.84 12.14
CA PRO A 101 -6.48 -4.43 11.90
C PRO A 101 -7.10 -3.71 13.09
N MET A 102 -8.16 -4.25 13.66
CA MET A 102 -8.85 -3.51 14.74
C MET A 102 -8.04 -3.47 16.02
N ARG A 103 -7.21 -4.47 16.24
CA ARG A 103 -6.31 -4.47 17.39
C ARG A 103 -5.24 -3.39 17.25
N ASP A 104 -4.72 -3.22 16.04
CA ASP A 104 -3.76 -2.17 15.73
C ASP A 104 -4.38 -0.79 15.94
N VAL A 105 -5.60 -0.60 15.45
CA VAL A 105 -6.31 0.67 15.59
C VAL A 105 -6.53 1.00 17.07
N GLN A 106 -6.97 0.01 17.85
CA GLN A 106 -7.17 0.20 19.28
C GLN A 106 -5.88 0.60 19.97
N ARG A 107 -4.80 -0.11 19.65
CA ARG A 107 -3.47 0.17 20.21
C ARG A 107 -3.00 1.59 19.88
N LEU A 108 -3.21 2.00 18.63
CA LEU A 108 -2.80 3.33 18.19
C LEU A 108 -3.63 4.43 18.87
N ARG A 109 -4.92 4.18 19.05
CA ARG A 109 -5.79 5.15 19.74
C ARG A 109 -5.40 5.29 21.21
N GLU A 110 -5.09 4.18 21.86
CA GLU A 110 -4.64 4.20 23.26
C GLU A 110 -3.34 4.95 23.41
N GLY A 111 -2.40 4.70 22.48
CA GLY A 111 -1.12 5.41 22.49
C GLY A 111 -1.28 6.89 22.27
N ALA A 112 -2.18 7.29 21.37
CA ALA A 112 -2.45 8.70 21.13
C ALA A 112 -3.03 9.38 22.35
N LEU A 113 -3.96 8.72 23.03
CA LEU A 113 -4.57 9.25 24.25
C LEU A 113 -3.54 9.41 25.37
N THR A 114 -2.67 8.42 25.53
CA THR A 114 -1.60 8.47 26.52
C THR A 114 -0.67 9.64 26.25
N SER A 115 -0.26 9.81 24.98
CA SER A 115 0.60 10.92 24.61
C SER A 115 -0.07 12.26 24.81
N ALA A 116 -1.36 12.36 24.44
CA ALA A 116 -2.10 13.61 24.59
C ALA A 116 -2.34 13.96 26.06
N GLY A 117 -2.40 12.95 26.93
CA GLY A 117 -2.64 13.15 28.34
C GLY A 117 -1.41 13.64 29.11
N GLN A 118 -0.29 13.73 28.44
CA GLN A 118 0.93 14.22 29.06
C GLN A 118 1.17 15.67 28.68
#